data_8b1b9bf185acbeb487ca024c1209c4ce
#
_entry.id   8b1b9bf185acbeb487ca024c1209c4ce
#
_cell.length_a   1.000
_cell.length_b   1.000
_cell.length_c   1.000
_cell.angle_alpha   90.00
_cell.angle_beta   90.00
_cell.angle_gamma   90.00
#
_symmetry.space_group_name_H-M   'P 1'
#
loop_
_entity.id
_entity.type
_entity.pdbx_description
1 polymer ?
#
loop_
_entity_poly.entity_id
_entity_poly.type
_entity_poly.pdbx_seq_one_letter_code
_entity_poly.pdbx_strand_id
1 'polypeptide(L)'
;MTYIPSDLENRIIVTQDNIATTLGGTIDSTKEYFLDGIIDLGTTQIIVPTTGITLRGFSFDVSGLISSEDNYTMFTSETILIGSGNVLGSDYLITVSGANSKVYELYDATGFNAFEFQRVNYIDCTSLGDIYDYRQGLESGTGRFSGSPSLTLHGVWLGGYRITTSIVRSLAGTMTQPLFKAGTLFQMNSRFLTDMNVDLPTLAPLLDFIPADFPNPSTLQLKGCIVTRNGATDSSDSNITPNVSSSDLCSNWDNNIGIPNTFIGGASEITTEVLTTISAINTKTLLLGTWTQSDLQHFDANNNWSLRNLGTEPIDYRVTFDFVLEGSQNREYRIYLQKDSGGVVTTEFTQLRTIDRLSGGRDVSYFTGTFGVVLNQNDFIYWEVENISGSQNCTIELDSQFIIEER
;
A
#
# COMPACT_ATOMS: atom_id res chain seq x y z
N MET A 1 21.58 9.48 -11.95
CA MET A 1 21.98 10.90 -11.91
C MET A 1 23.50 10.95 -11.86
N THR A 2 24.16 11.57 -12.82
CA THR A 2 25.62 11.65 -12.86
C THR A 2 26.05 12.72 -11.85
N TYR A 3 26.78 12.32 -10.83
CA TYR A 3 27.34 13.24 -9.84
C TYR A 3 28.30 14.22 -10.53
N ILE A 4 27.99 15.49 -10.50
CA ILE A 4 28.95 16.58 -10.80
C ILE A 4 29.51 16.98 -9.43
N PRO A 5 30.85 16.87 -9.19
CA PRO A 5 31.43 17.38 -7.97
C PRO A 5 31.08 18.85 -7.86
N SER A 6 30.34 19.24 -6.81
CA SER A 6 30.12 20.66 -6.52
C SER A 6 31.47 21.31 -6.28
N ASP A 7 31.67 22.48 -6.86
CA ASP A 7 32.88 23.27 -6.59
C ASP A 7 33.07 23.42 -5.08
N LEU A 8 34.30 23.29 -4.59
CA LEU A 8 34.65 23.44 -3.16
C LEU A 8 34.15 24.77 -2.59
N GLU A 9 33.95 25.78 -3.43
CA GLU A 9 33.43 27.11 -3.05
C GLU A 9 31.96 27.05 -2.58
N ASN A 10 31.18 26.00 -2.96
CA ASN A 10 29.81 25.83 -2.58
C ASN A 10 29.59 24.85 -1.40
N ARG A 11 30.69 24.49 -0.72
CA ARG A 11 30.65 23.53 0.39
C ARG A 11 31.18 24.13 1.68
N ILE A 12 30.47 23.87 2.78
CA ILE A 12 30.89 24.14 4.14
C ILE A 12 31.30 22.82 4.78
N ILE A 13 32.55 22.67 5.17
CA ILE A 13 32.99 21.49 5.91
C ILE A 13 32.60 21.67 7.37
N VAL A 14 31.81 20.74 7.87
CA VAL A 14 31.36 20.70 9.27
C VAL A 14 32.24 19.72 10.04
N THR A 15 32.83 20.20 11.09
CA THR A 15 33.68 19.44 12.01
C THR A 15 33.19 19.62 13.45
N GLN A 16 33.68 18.80 14.38
CA GLN A 16 33.37 18.97 15.80
C GLN A 16 33.73 20.38 16.32
N ASP A 17 34.80 20.99 15.79
CA ASP A 17 35.29 22.28 16.29
C ASP A 17 34.44 23.47 15.82
N ASN A 18 33.69 23.34 14.74
CA ASN A 18 32.95 24.48 14.13
C ASN A 18 31.44 24.36 14.11
N ILE A 19 30.84 23.33 14.78
CA ILE A 19 29.41 23.10 14.75
C ILE A 19 28.56 24.30 15.20
N ALA A 20 29.03 25.02 16.23
CA ALA A 20 28.31 26.19 16.77
C ALA A 20 28.18 27.34 15.76
N THR A 21 29.12 27.48 14.84
CA THR A 21 29.11 28.54 13.83
C THR A 21 28.59 28.06 12.47
N THR A 22 28.49 26.75 12.26
CA THR A 22 27.97 26.13 11.05
C THR A 22 26.50 25.68 11.26
N LEU A 23 26.29 24.47 11.78
CA LEU A 23 24.95 23.90 11.97
C LEU A 23 24.15 24.54 13.12
N GLY A 24 24.83 25.05 14.15
CA GLY A 24 24.21 25.83 15.24
C GLY A 24 24.11 27.33 14.96
N GLY A 25 24.64 27.79 13.84
CA GLY A 25 24.54 29.18 13.39
C GLY A 25 23.44 29.42 12.35
N THR A 26 23.58 30.50 11.60
CA THR A 26 22.68 30.78 10.47
C THR A 26 23.02 29.89 9.28
N ILE A 27 22.08 29.08 8.85
CA ILE A 27 22.21 28.18 7.70
C ILE A 27 22.20 29.00 6.39
N ASP A 28 23.18 28.81 5.54
CA ASP A 28 23.24 29.30 4.16
C ASP A 28 22.73 28.19 3.22
N SER A 29 21.49 28.27 2.78
CA SER A 29 20.86 27.27 1.90
C SER A 29 21.47 27.16 0.50
N THR A 30 22.34 28.09 0.12
CA THR A 30 23.08 28.03 -1.15
C THR A 30 24.30 27.10 -1.07
N LYS A 31 24.60 26.62 0.13
CA LYS A 31 25.77 25.77 0.43
C LYS A 31 25.33 24.33 0.76
N GLU A 32 26.21 23.38 0.44
CA GLU A 32 26.16 22.01 0.93
C GLU A 32 27.00 21.91 2.22
N TYR A 33 26.37 21.43 3.29
CA TYR A 33 27.06 21.16 4.55
C TYR A 33 27.61 19.74 4.54
N PHE A 34 28.93 19.61 4.46
CA PHE A 34 29.60 18.32 4.38
C PHE A 34 30.14 17.90 5.74
N LEU A 35 29.68 16.77 6.24
CA LEU A 35 30.03 16.24 7.56
C LEU A 35 31.39 15.52 7.49
N ASP A 36 32.39 16.08 8.10
CA ASP A 36 33.74 15.49 8.21
C ASP A 36 33.88 14.77 9.55
N GLY A 37 33.43 13.50 9.56
CA GLY A 37 33.43 12.65 10.74
C GLY A 37 32.06 12.53 11.43
N ILE A 38 32.07 11.85 12.58
CA ILE A 38 30.93 11.79 13.51
C ILE A 38 30.96 13.01 14.41
N ILE A 39 29.92 13.81 14.36
CA ILE A 39 29.83 15.11 15.03
C ILE A 39 28.79 15.00 16.16
N ASP A 40 29.25 15.19 17.40
CA ASP A 40 28.35 15.28 18.56
C ASP A 40 27.82 16.71 18.68
N LEU A 41 26.53 16.85 18.46
CA LEU A 41 25.84 18.13 18.56
C LEU A 41 25.60 18.57 19.99
N GLY A 42 25.69 17.65 20.99
CA GLY A 42 25.27 17.93 22.36
C GLY A 42 23.87 18.53 22.36
N THR A 43 23.73 19.74 22.91
CA THR A 43 22.46 20.51 22.93
C THR A 43 22.22 21.39 21.69
N THR A 44 23.16 21.43 20.75
CA THR A 44 23.03 22.27 19.54
C THR A 44 21.93 21.73 18.63
N GLN A 45 20.94 22.56 18.34
CA GLN A 45 19.85 22.23 17.41
C GLN A 45 20.16 22.82 16.03
N ILE A 46 19.74 22.10 14.99
CA ILE A 46 19.82 22.56 13.60
C ILE A 46 18.49 23.22 13.25
N ILE A 47 18.48 24.56 13.21
CA ILE A 47 17.29 25.32 12.84
C ILE A 47 17.27 25.42 11.32
N VAL A 48 16.35 24.70 10.69
CA VAL A 48 16.19 24.67 9.24
C VAL A 48 15.46 25.93 8.78
N PRO A 49 16.10 26.78 7.97
CA PRO A 49 15.47 28.00 7.46
C PRO A 49 14.40 27.69 6.39
N THR A 50 13.57 28.65 6.07
CA THR A 50 12.56 28.58 5.00
C THR A 50 13.16 28.33 3.61
N THR A 51 14.43 28.61 3.44
CA THR A 51 15.18 28.35 2.21
C THR A 51 15.76 26.93 2.14
N GLY A 52 15.72 26.19 3.26
CA GLY A 52 16.14 24.79 3.34
C GLY A 52 17.59 24.55 3.73
N ILE A 53 17.96 23.28 3.81
CA ILE A 53 19.32 22.80 4.11
C ILE A 53 19.65 21.58 3.25
N THR A 54 20.92 21.49 2.85
CA THR A 54 21.49 20.30 2.20
C THR A 54 22.66 19.78 3.02
N LEU A 55 22.55 18.53 3.49
CA LEU A 55 23.56 17.85 4.29
C LEU A 55 24.11 16.64 3.55
N ARG A 56 25.42 16.45 3.64
CA ARG A 56 26.09 15.30 3.06
C ARG A 56 27.20 14.77 3.94
N GLY A 57 27.35 13.45 4.00
CA GLY A 57 28.51 12.79 4.56
C GLY A 57 29.40 12.17 3.50
N PHE A 58 30.49 11.57 3.94
CA PHE A 58 31.35 10.74 3.10
C PHE A 58 30.72 9.35 2.93
N SER A 59 30.30 8.74 4.04
CA SER A 59 29.48 7.55 4.11
C SER A 59 28.84 7.44 5.50
N PHE A 60 27.78 6.65 5.63
CA PHE A 60 27.08 6.43 6.90
C PHE A 60 27.93 5.65 7.96
N ASP A 61 29.11 5.13 7.60
CA ASP A 61 30.01 4.47 8.54
C ASP A 61 31.00 5.43 9.19
N VAL A 62 31.27 6.58 8.56
CA VAL A 62 32.31 7.52 9.01
C VAL A 62 31.86 8.96 9.18
N SER A 63 30.65 9.30 8.68
CA SER A 63 30.07 10.63 8.84
C SER A 63 28.73 10.55 9.55
N GLY A 64 28.43 11.48 10.44
CA GLY A 64 27.16 11.47 11.14
C GLY A 64 26.94 12.63 12.08
N LEU A 65 25.69 12.72 12.56
CA LEU A 65 25.23 13.65 13.57
C LEU A 65 24.69 12.84 14.75
N ILE A 66 25.20 13.08 15.93
CA ILE A 66 24.77 12.38 17.13
C ILE A 66 24.40 13.35 18.26
N SER A 67 23.47 12.95 19.13
CA SER A 67 23.18 13.57 20.41
C SER A 67 22.61 12.55 21.38
N SER A 68 23.05 12.59 22.63
CA SER A 68 22.52 11.81 23.74
C SER A 68 21.73 12.65 24.75
N GLU A 69 21.46 13.90 24.45
CA GLU A 69 20.77 14.82 25.34
C GLU A 69 19.28 14.47 25.49
N ASP A 70 18.77 14.60 26.70
CA ASP A 70 17.36 14.38 27.01
C ASP A 70 16.49 15.55 26.56
N ASN A 71 15.23 15.26 26.14
CA ASN A 71 14.26 16.26 25.70
C ASN A 71 14.79 17.14 24.54
N TYR A 72 15.59 16.53 23.67
CA TYR A 72 16.29 17.20 22.58
C TYR A 72 15.59 16.95 21.23
N THR A 73 15.63 17.95 20.36
CA THR A 73 15.22 17.82 18.96
C THR A 73 16.37 18.24 18.06
N MET A 74 16.81 17.36 17.17
CA MET A 74 17.99 17.63 16.33
C MET A 74 17.69 18.64 15.22
N PHE A 75 16.65 18.40 14.43
CA PHE A 75 16.23 19.31 13.36
C PHE A 75 14.89 19.95 13.72
N THR A 76 14.85 21.26 13.71
CA THR A 76 13.64 22.01 14.04
C THR A 76 13.42 23.16 13.05
N SER A 77 12.17 23.54 12.83
CA SER A 77 11.81 24.79 12.17
C SER A 77 11.99 25.96 13.14
N GLU A 78 12.22 27.15 12.62
CA GLU A 78 12.32 28.36 13.45
C GLU A 78 11.04 28.57 14.26
N THR A 79 9.89 28.48 13.62
CA THR A 79 8.56 28.44 14.24
C THR A 79 7.56 27.70 13.32
N ILE A 80 6.42 27.29 13.85
CA ILE A 80 5.32 26.71 13.06
C ILE A 80 4.82 27.68 11.96
N LEU A 81 4.82 28.97 12.23
CA LEU A 81 4.31 30.00 11.30
C LEU A 81 5.32 30.33 10.20
N ILE A 82 6.60 30.30 10.51
CA ILE A 82 7.67 30.58 9.57
C ILE A 82 8.00 29.33 8.75
N GLY A 83 7.99 28.17 9.41
CA GLY A 83 8.27 26.87 8.80
C GLY A 83 9.73 26.65 8.46
N SER A 84 9.96 25.62 7.65
CA SER A 84 11.26 25.23 7.10
C SER A 84 11.15 24.94 5.60
N GLY A 85 12.25 25.11 4.88
CA GLY A 85 12.35 24.78 3.46
C GLY A 85 12.70 23.32 3.22
N ASN A 86 13.27 23.01 2.05
CA ASN A 86 13.71 21.67 1.72
C ASN A 86 14.75 21.15 2.73
N VAL A 87 14.58 19.87 3.12
CA VAL A 87 15.59 19.17 3.93
C VAL A 87 16.12 18.01 3.10
N LEU A 88 17.35 18.13 2.65
CA LEU A 88 17.99 17.15 1.78
C LEU A 88 19.22 16.57 2.48
N GLY A 89 19.32 15.24 2.49
CA GLY A 89 20.42 14.56 3.17
C GLY A 89 20.96 13.35 2.41
N SER A 90 22.29 13.11 2.49
CA SER A 90 22.85 11.88 1.94
C SER A 90 24.13 11.42 2.64
N ASP A 91 24.31 10.09 2.69
CA ASP A 91 25.56 9.42 3.02
C ASP A 91 26.08 9.65 4.46
N TYR A 92 25.19 9.68 5.44
CA TYR A 92 25.59 9.84 6.86
C TYR A 92 24.66 9.07 7.81
N LEU A 93 25.05 8.97 9.07
CA LEU A 93 24.19 8.44 10.14
C LEU A 93 23.61 9.55 11.02
N ILE A 94 22.50 9.24 11.65
CA ILE A 94 21.87 10.05 12.70
C ILE A 94 21.65 9.17 13.93
N THR A 95 22.03 9.69 15.10
CA THR A 95 21.74 9.10 16.40
C THR A 95 21.17 10.15 17.34
N VAL A 96 19.96 9.92 17.86
CA VAL A 96 19.35 10.74 18.91
C VAL A 96 18.82 9.79 19.98
N SER A 97 19.62 9.57 21.05
CA SER A 97 19.38 8.50 22.02
C SER A 97 18.93 8.97 23.40
N GLY A 98 18.87 10.28 23.66
CA GLY A 98 18.38 10.82 24.94
C GLY A 98 16.89 10.53 25.19
N ALA A 99 16.49 10.52 26.45
CA ALA A 99 15.10 10.29 26.84
C ALA A 99 14.18 11.41 26.30
N ASN A 100 13.02 11.04 25.73
CA ASN A 100 12.06 11.97 25.12
C ASN A 100 12.63 12.83 23.97
N SER A 101 13.70 12.36 23.36
CA SER A 101 14.40 13.09 22.28
C SER A 101 13.96 12.59 20.92
N LYS A 102 14.06 13.43 19.91
CA LYS A 102 13.62 13.15 18.55
C LYS A 102 14.55 13.76 17.51
N VAL A 103 14.54 13.16 16.33
CA VAL A 103 15.34 13.65 15.21
C VAL A 103 14.70 14.91 14.62
N TYR A 104 13.39 14.88 14.35
CA TYR A 104 12.70 15.91 13.59
C TYR A 104 11.52 16.54 14.36
N GLU A 105 11.38 17.86 14.20
CA GLU A 105 10.16 18.63 14.44
C GLU A 105 10.10 19.73 13.37
N LEU A 106 9.60 19.37 12.18
CA LEU A 106 9.71 20.20 10.98
C LEU A 106 8.33 20.53 10.42
N TYR A 107 8.14 21.80 10.09
CA TYR A 107 6.92 22.35 9.53
C TYR A 107 7.21 22.97 8.16
N ASP A 108 6.48 22.57 7.13
CA ASP A 108 6.47 23.30 5.86
C ASP A 108 5.26 24.23 5.78
N ALA A 109 5.42 25.50 6.14
CA ALA A 109 4.35 26.48 6.09
C ALA A 109 3.82 26.77 4.67
N THR A 110 4.51 26.30 3.64
CA THR A 110 4.14 26.52 2.22
C THR A 110 3.46 25.31 1.57
N GLY A 111 3.72 24.09 2.05
CA GLY A 111 3.26 22.84 1.44
C GLY A 111 3.95 22.52 0.09
N PHE A 112 5.11 23.11 -0.19
CA PHE A 112 5.82 22.92 -1.46
C PHE A 112 7.23 22.31 -1.33
N ASN A 113 7.71 22.15 -0.10
CA ASN A 113 9.06 21.68 0.15
C ASN A 113 9.17 20.15 0.18
N ALA A 114 10.38 19.66 0.00
CA ALA A 114 10.72 18.24 0.01
C ALA A 114 11.53 17.89 1.27
N PHE A 115 11.23 16.68 1.79
CA PHE A 115 11.96 16.02 2.87
C PHE A 115 12.58 14.75 2.28
N GLU A 116 13.86 14.80 1.88
CA GLU A 116 14.48 13.74 1.10
C GLU A 116 15.84 13.32 1.65
N PHE A 117 15.98 12.01 1.89
CA PHE A 117 17.19 11.40 2.37
C PHE A 117 17.61 10.20 1.50
N GLN A 118 18.91 10.10 1.23
CA GLN A 118 19.49 8.99 0.48
C GLN A 118 20.64 8.37 1.26
N ARG A 119 20.57 7.08 1.52
CA ARG A 119 21.60 6.36 2.27
C ARG A 119 21.90 7.00 3.63
N VAL A 120 20.85 7.39 4.35
CA VAL A 120 20.95 7.86 5.72
C VAL A 120 20.54 6.75 6.67
N ASN A 121 21.33 6.49 7.69
CA ASN A 121 21.04 5.50 8.72
C ASN A 121 20.59 6.20 10.00
N TYR A 122 19.50 5.73 10.57
CA TYR A 122 19.01 6.14 11.89
C TYR A 122 19.36 5.06 12.90
N ILE A 123 20.37 5.33 13.70
CA ILE A 123 20.96 4.35 14.62
C ILE A 123 20.62 4.72 16.05
N ASP A 124 19.99 3.77 16.77
CA ASP A 124 19.60 3.88 18.18
C ASP A 124 18.82 5.18 18.50
N CYS A 125 17.94 5.58 17.58
CA CYS A 125 17.08 6.73 17.79
C CYS A 125 15.95 6.42 18.76
N THR A 126 15.68 7.34 19.69
CA THR A 126 14.53 7.26 20.62
C THR A 126 13.22 7.53 19.88
N SER A 127 13.23 8.45 18.92
CA SER A 127 12.12 8.75 18.02
C SER A 127 12.64 9.44 16.77
N LEU A 128 12.01 9.24 15.62
CA LEU A 128 12.24 10.11 14.45
C LEU A 128 11.46 11.42 14.56
N GLY A 129 10.36 11.45 15.31
CA GLY A 129 9.61 12.67 15.61
C GLY A 129 8.50 12.98 14.64
N ASP A 130 8.33 14.26 14.32
CA ASP A 130 7.14 14.82 13.72
C ASP A 130 7.46 15.69 12.51
N ILE A 131 6.75 15.46 11.38
CA ILE A 131 6.92 16.22 10.14
C ILE A 131 5.55 16.69 9.65
N TYR A 132 5.42 18.00 9.37
CA TYR A 132 4.16 18.66 9.09
C TYR A 132 4.15 19.28 7.69
N ASP A 133 3.11 18.98 6.91
CA ASP A 133 2.71 19.67 5.67
C ASP A 133 3.76 19.71 4.55
N TYR A 134 4.76 18.83 4.57
CA TYR A 134 5.69 18.72 3.45
C TYR A 134 4.99 18.18 2.21
N ARG A 135 5.37 18.71 1.03
CA ARG A 135 4.80 18.25 -0.22
C ARG A 135 5.11 16.78 -0.47
N GLN A 136 6.37 16.39 -0.24
CA GLN A 136 6.84 15.03 -0.51
C GLN A 136 7.94 14.62 0.45
N GLY A 137 8.05 13.30 0.67
CA GLY A 137 9.13 12.67 1.39
C GLY A 137 9.76 11.52 0.60
N LEU A 138 11.06 11.36 0.75
CA LEU A 138 11.81 10.25 0.17
C LEU A 138 12.89 9.78 1.14
N GLU A 139 12.82 8.53 1.53
CA GLU A 139 13.90 7.79 2.17
C GLU A 139 14.35 6.70 1.20
N SER A 140 15.56 6.74 0.69
CA SER A 140 16.02 5.78 -0.31
C SER A 140 17.43 5.26 -0.04
N GLY A 141 17.67 4.03 -0.51
CA GLY A 141 18.96 3.36 -0.33
C GLY A 141 18.96 2.41 0.87
N THR A 142 20.13 1.97 1.30
CA THR A 142 20.30 0.97 2.37
C THR A 142 20.16 1.56 3.77
N GLY A 143 19.20 2.46 3.97
CA GLY A 143 18.94 3.07 5.28
C GLY A 143 18.68 2.01 6.35
N ARG A 144 19.33 2.14 7.50
CA ARG A 144 19.08 1.30 8.68
C ARG A 144 18.30 2.12 9.69
N PHE A 145 17.30 1.46 10.29
CA PHE A 145 16.55 2.01 11.42
C PHE A 145 16.80 1.11 12.62
N SER A 146 17.23 1.67 13.74
CA SER A 146 17.37 0.96 15.01
C SER A 146 16.94 1.82 16.19
N GLY A 147 16.75 1.21 17.37
CA GLY A 147 16.15 1.86 18.52
C GLY A 147 14.62 1.86 18.45
N SER A 148 13.99 3.01 18.63
CA SER A 148 12.53 3.19 18.59
C SER A 148 12.14 4.27 17.56
N PRO A 149 12.49 4.14 16.28
CA PRO A 149 12.45 5.19 15.27
C PRO A 149 11.03 5.44 14.73
N SER A 150 10.09 5.79 15.58
CA SER A 150 8.72 6.14 15.18
C SER A 150 8.69 7.52 14.52
N LEU A 151 8.05 7.59 13.32
CA LEU A 151 7.85 8.83 12.57
C LEU A 151 6.36 9.14 12.48
N THR A 152 5.97 10.37 12.83
CA THR A 152 4.61 10.88 12.70
C THR A 152 4.53 11.86 11.53
N LEU A 153 3.61 11.60 10.61
CA LEU A 153 3.31 12.48 9.49
C LEU A 153 2.04 13.28 9.78
N HIS A 154 2.09 14.59 9.63
CA HIS A 154 0.98 15.50 9.89
C HIS A 154 0.62 16.32 8.65
N GLY A 155 -0.63 16.83 8.62
CA GLY A 155 -1.11 17.75 7.57
C GLY A 155 -1.29 17.09 6.21
N VAL A 156 -1.20 17.86 5.12
CA VAL A 156 -1.57 17.42 3.78
C VAL A 156 -0.34 17.19 2.89
N TRP A 157 -0.13 15.94 2.47
CA TRP A 157 0.99 15.51 1.62
C TRP A 157 0.53 15.35 0.17
N LEU A 158 0.91 16.31 -0.70
CA LEU A 158 0.48 16.34 -2.10
C LEU A 158 1.32 15.45 -3.02
N GLY A 159 2.61 15.31 -2.75
CA GLY A 159 3.58 14.58 -3.59
C GLY A 159 3.92 13.16 -3.09
N GLY A 160 3.36 12.76 -1.95
CA GLY A 160 3.54 11.44 -1.37
C GLY A 160 4.80 11.25 -0.51
N TYR A 161 4.91 10.07 0.10
CA TYR A 161 6.06 9.66 0.89
C TYR A 161 6.55 8.30 0.41
N ARG A 162 7.84 8.15 0.19
CA ARG A 162 8.45 6.91 -0.29
C ARG A 162 9.57 6.47 0.62
N ILE A 163 9.56 5.19 0.96
CA ILE A 163 10.65 4.53 1.67
C ILE A 163 11.05 3.33 0.82
N THR A 164 12.24 3.38 0.23
CA THR A 164 12.69 2.36 -0.71
C THR A 164 14.02 1.76 -0.30
N THR A 165 14.12 0.43 -0.43
CA THR A 165 15.34 -0.34 -0.15
C THR A 165 15.85 -0.13 1.28
N SER A 166 14.93 -0.03 2.25
CA SER A 166 15.28 0.18 3.64
C SER A 166 15.31 -1.13 4.42
N ILE A 167 16.33 -1.29 5.25
CA ILE A 167 16.48 -2.42 6.16
C ILE A 167 16.29 -1.92 7.59
N VAL A 168 15.21 -2.36 8.22
CA VAL A 168 14.91 -2.02 9.62
C VAL A 168 15.30 -3.21 10.49
N ARG A 169 16.38 -3.05 11.24
CA ARG A 169 16.91 -4.10 12.12
C ARG A 169 17.19 -3.54 13.50
N SER A 170 17.16 -4.42 14.48
CA SER A 170 17.52 -4.09 15.86
C SER A 170 16.64 -3.00 16.49
N LEU A 171 15.34 -3.03 16.18
CA LEU A 171 14.39 -2.22 16.93
C LEU A 171 14.42 -2.59 18.42
N ALA A 172 14.26 -1.59 19.29
CA ALA A 172 14.22 -1.82 20.72
C ALA A 172 13.05 -2.74 21.09
N GLY A 173 13.31 -3.81 21.85
CA GLY A 173 12.27 -4.75 22.29
C GLY A 173 11.16 -4.10 23.12
N THR A 174 11.39 -2.90 23.65
CA THR A 174 10.44 -2.07 24.40
C THR A 174 9.64 -1.12 23.51
N MET A 175 9.92 -1.03 22.21
CA MET A 175 9.17 -0.17 21.30
C MET A 175 7.70 -0.61 21.22
N THR A 176 6.79 0.34 21.41
CA THR A 176 5.35 0.14 21.34
C THR A 176 4.68 1.04 20.30
N GLN A 177 5.38 2.10 19.88
CA GLN A 177 4.88 3.02 18.86
C GLN A 177 5.01 2.40 17.47
N PRO A 178 4.10 2.70 16.55
CA PRO A 178 4.22 2.29 15.16
C PRO A 178 5.47 2.92 14.52
N LEU A 179 6.03 2.23 13.53
CA LEU A 179 7.17 2.78 12.79
C LEU A 179 6.76 4.03 12.00
N PHE A 180 5.56 4.01 11.40
CA PHE A 180 4.94 5.18 10.76
C PHE A 180 3.51 5.34 11.21
N LYS A 181 3.10 6.58 11.50
CA LYS A 181 1.72 6.87 11.91
C LYS A 181 1.21 8.19 11.38
N ALA A 182 -0.11 8.27 11.28
CA ALA A 182 -0.83 9.51 11.04
C ALA A 182 -0.82 10.39 12.29
N GLY A 183 -0.57 11.66 12.09
CA GLY A 183 -0.71 12.70 13.11
C GLY A 183 -1.94 13.58 12.87
N THR A 184 -1.91 14.79 13.41
CA THR A 184 -3.03 15.73 13.29
C THR A 184 -3.28 16.15 11.85
N LEU A 185 -4.54 16.04 11.40
CA LEU A 185 -5.01 16.44 10.06
C LEU A 185 -4.24 15.76 8.91
N PHE A 186 -3.66 14.60 9.16
CA PHE A 186 -2.91 13.89 8.14
C PHE A 186 -3.80 13.49 6.97
N GLN A 187 -3.35 13.79 5.75
CA GLN A 187 -3.93 13.31 4.49
C GLN A 187 -2.84 13.07 3.47
N MET A 188 -2.81 11.88 2.88
CA MET A 188 -1.90 11.53 1.81
C MET A 188 -2.66 11.55 0.47
N ASN A 189 -2.56 12.67 -0.25
CA ASN A 189 -3.28 12.87 -1.52
C ASN A 189 -2.57 12.23 -2.73
N SER A 190 -1.34 11.76 -2.54
CA SER A 190 -0.60 11.04 -3.56
C SER A 190 -0.30 9.63 -3.06
N ARG A 191 0.95 9.24 -2.91
CA ARG A 191 1.33 7.87 -2.63
C ARG A 191 2.21 7.73 -1.39
N PHE A 192 1.81 6.85 -0.47
CA PHE A 192 2.72 6.28 0.51
C PHE A 192 3.20 4.93 -0.02
N LEU A 193 4.49 4.79 -0.26
CA LEU A 193 5.09 3.57 -0.79
C LEU A 193 6.23 3.10 0.10
N THR A 194 6.23 1.82 0.46
CA THR A 194 7.40 1.18 1.09
C THR A 194 7.68 -0.21 0.52
N ASP A 195 8.97 -0.59 0.51
CA ASP A 195 9.50 -1.92 0.16
C ASP A 195 10.48 -2.43 1.22
N MET A 196 10.27 -2.10 2.47
CA MET A 196 11.21 -2.34 3.56
C MET A 196 11.26 -3.79 4.06
N ASN A 197 12.43 -4.16 4.62
CA ASN A 197 12.62 -5.38 5.38
C ASN A 197 12.73 -5.03 6.87
N VAL A 198 11.77 -5.47 7.68
CA VAL A 198 11.65 -5.10 9.09
C VAL A 198 11.37 -6.29 9.99
N ASP A 199 12.05 -6.34 11.14
CA ASP A 199 11.71 -7.22 12.25
C ASP A 199 11.12 -6.39 13.41
N LEU A 200 9.80 -6.50 13.60
CA LEU A 200 9.08 -5.74 14.60
C LEU A 200 9.18 -6.40 15.97
N PRO A 201 9.35 -5.65 17.07
CA PRO A 201 9.20 -6.17 18.41
C PRO A 201 7.73 -6.49 18.71
N THR A 202 7.49 -7.22 19.83
CA THR A 202 6.19 -7.81 20.18
C THR A 202 5.00 -6.86 20.09
N LEU A 203 5.17 -5.60 20.44
CA LEU A 203 4.06 -4.65 20.59
C LEU A 203 4.03 -3.54 19.53
N ALA A 204 5.08 -3.38 18.73
CA ALA A 204 5.15 -2.27 17.76
C ALA A 204 4.41 -2.62 16.46
N PRO A 205 3.47 -1.81 16.01
CA PRO A 205 2.94 -1.88 14.65
C PRO A 205 3.95 -1.41 13.60
N LEU A 206 3.76 -1.84 12.35
CA LEU A 206 4.46 -1.26 11.21
C LEU A 206 3.86 0.11 10.86
N LEU A 207 2.55 0.14 10.67
CA LEU A 207 1.78 1.31 10.28
C LEU A 207 0.61 1.54 11.25
N ASP A 208 0.29 2.80 11.50
CA ASP A 208 -0.94 3.22 12.16
C ASP A 208 -1.59 4.34 11.34
N PHE A 209 -2.27 3.93 10.26
CA PHE A 209 -3.06 4.76 9.38
C PHE A 209 -4.51 4.28 9.37
N ILE A 210 -5.44 5.17 9.06
CA ILE A 210 -6.86 4.85 8.89
C ILE A 210 -7.32 5.19 7.46
N PRO A 211 -8.45 4.63 6.97
CA PRO A 211 -8.95 4.92 5.62
C PRO A 211 -9.12 6.41 5.30
N ALA A 212 -9.50 7.23 6.28
CA ALA A 212 -9.66 8.67 6.10
C ALA A 212 -8.34 9.42 5.81
N ASP A 213 -7.20 8.82 6.11
CA ASP A 213 -5.87 9.38 5.85
C ASP A 213 -5.52 9.35 4.35
N PHE A 214 -6.22 8.53 3.58
CA PHE A 214 -5.99 8.31 2.15
C PHE A 214 -7.28 8.58 1.38
N PRO A 215 -7.48 9.79 0.82
CA PRO A 215 -8.65 10.10 -0.01
C PRO A 215 -8.81 9.14 -1.21
N ASN A 216 -7.69 8.62 -1.74
CA ASN A 216 -7.67 7.50 -2.66
C ASN A 216 -6.99 6.30 -1.97
N PRO A 217 -7.73 5.23 -1.60
CA PRO A 217 -7.19 4.06 -0.90
C PRO A 217 -6.04 3.37 -1.62
N SER A 218 -5.99 3.38 -2.95
CA SER A 218 -4.92 2.77 -3.74
C SER A 218 -3.56 3.44 -3.57
N THR A 219 -3.48 4.57 -2.88
CA THR A 219 -2.22 5.30 -2.66
C THR A 219 -1.36 4.74 -1.52
N LEU A 220 -1.91 3.93 -0.61
CA LEU A 220 -1.11 3.18 0.37
C LEU A 220 -0.59 1.89 -0.26
N GLN A 221 0.69 1.88 -0.61
CA GLN A 221 1.34 0.79 -1.35
C GLN A 221 2.46 0.14 -0.52
N LEU A 222 2.32 -1.15 -0.26
CA LEU A 222 3.31 -1.99 0.39
C LEU A 222 3.73 -3.07 -0.63
N LYS A 223 4.92 -2.93 -1.21
CA LYS A 223 5.35 -3.79 -2.33
C LYS A 223 6.72 -4.38 -2.09
N GLY A 224 6.77 -5.71 -1.97
CA GLY A 224 8.01 -6.43 -1.73
C GLY A 224 8.53 -6.28 -0.29
N CYS A 225 7.67 -5.93 0.66
CA CYS A 225 8.03 -5.84 2.06
C CYS A 225 8.28 -7.23 2.65
N ILE A 226 9.29 -7.33 3.51
CA ILE A 226 9.50 -8.50 4.37
C ILE A 226 9.30 -8.05 5.80
N VAL A 227 8.20 -8.47 6.42
CA VAL A 227 7.85 -8.11 7.78
C VAL A 227 7.88 -9.37 8.65
N THR A 228 8.70 -9.32 9.69
CA THR A 228 8.72 -10.34 10.73
C THR A 228 8.36 -9.72 12.07
N ARG A 229 7.92 -10.54 12.98
CA ARG A 229 7.76 -10.17 14.39
C ARG A 229 8.54 -11.17 15.27
N ASN A 230 9.58 -10.67 15.94
CA ASN A 230 10.51 -11.52 16.71
C ASN A 230 11.05 -12.69 15.86
N GLY A 231 11.41 -12.41 14.61
CA GLY A 231 11.97 -13.39 13.66
C GLY A 231 10.97 -14.34 13.01
N ALA A 232 9.66 -14.25 13.32
CA ALA A 232 8.62 -15.08 12.70
C ALA A 232 7.79 -14.26 11.70
N THR A 233 7.35 -14.92 10.62
CA THR A 233 6.41 -14.34 9.64
C THR A 233 4.99 -14.81 9.97
N ASP A 234 4.06 -13.88 10.16
CA ASP A 234 2.65 -14.19 10.37
C ASP A 234 1.79 -13.13 9.68
N SER A 235 1.32 -13.42 8.49
CA SER A 235 0.47 -12.52 7.71
C SER A 235 -0.93 -12.32 8.28
N SER A 236 -1.31 -13.11 9.29
CA SER A 236 -2.59 -12.95 10.01
C SER A 236 -2.49 -12.04 11.23
N ASP A 237 -1.26 -11.56 11.57
CA ASP A 237 -1.08 -10.65 12.71
C ASP A 237 -1.66 -9.26 12.42
N SER A 238 -2.91 -9.08 12.81
CA SER A 238 -3.64 -7.82 12.65
C SER A 238 -3.02 -6.65 13.42
N ASN A 239 -2.11 -6.90 14.38
CA ASN A 239 -1.41 -5.85 15.11
C ASN A 239 -0.25 -5.23 14.33
N ILE A 240 0.16 -5.80 13.19
CA ILE A 240 1.20 -5.20 12.33
C ILE A 240 0.65 -3.96 11.64
N THR A 241 -0.60 -4.01 11.17
CA THR A 241 -1.29 -2.90 10.50
C THR A 241 -2.72 -2.79 11.05
N PRO A 242 -2.92 -2.35 12.30
CA PRO A 242 -4.15 -2.60 13.06
C PRO A 242 -5.41 -1.95 12.47
N ASN A 243 -5.26 -0.86 11.72
CA ASN A 243 -6.39 -0.09 11.20
C ASN A 243 -6.60 -0.23 9.69
N VAL A 244 -5.82 -1.07 8.99
CA VAL A 244 -5.90 -1.23 7.53
C VAL A 244 -6.24 -2.64 7.07
N SER A 245 -6.22 -3.64 7.96
CA SER A 245 -6.41 -5.06 7.62
C SER A 245 -7.80 -5.42 7.09
N SER A 246 -8.80 -4.57 7.27
CA SER A 246 -10.20 -4.78 6.85
C SER A 246 -10.73 -3.68 5.94
N SER A 247 -9.86 -2.82 5.40
CA SER A 247 -10.24 -1.65 4.62
C SER A 247 -9.69 -1.73 3.19
N ASP A 248 -10.26 -0.93 2.30
CA ASP A 248 -9.79 -0.73 0.92
C ASP A 248 -8.35 -0.21 0.83
N LEU A 249 -7.72 0.19 1.95
CA LEU A 249 -6.33 0.63 1.99
C LEU A 249 -5.33 -0.47 1.57
N CYS A 250 -5.71 -1.75 1.70
CA CYS A 250 -4.87 -2.86 1.27
C CYS A 250 -4.87 -3.10 -0.24
N SER A 251 -5.53 -2.29 -1.04
CA SER A 251 -5.77 -2.53 -2.48
C SER A 251 -4.51 -2.60 -3.36
N ASN A 252 -3.36 -2.24 -2.85
CA ASN A 252 -2.10 -2.23 -3.59
C ASN A 252 -0.91 -2.82 -2.80
N TRP A 253 -1.17 -3.91 -2.10
CA TRP A 253 -0.14 -4.63 -1.36
C TRP A 253 0.26 -5.87 -2.14
N ASP A 254 1.53 -5.95 -2.55
CA ASP A 254 2.00 -6.93 -3.53
C ASP A 254 3.39 -7.47 -3.18
N ASN A 255 3.58 -8.76 -3.43
CA ASN A 255 4.84 -9.48 -3.19
C ASN A 255 5.40 -9.33 -1.76
N ASN A 256 4.53 -9.23 -0.76
CA ASN A 256 4.93 -9.09 0.63
C ASN A 256 5.06 -10.45 1.32
N ILE A 257 5.90 -10.48 2.36
CA ILE A 257 6.06 -11.61 3.29
C ILE A 257 5.77 -11.09 4.70
N GLY A 258 4.92 -11.80 5.48
CA GLY A 258 4.58 -11.45 6.85
C GLY A 258 3.48 -10.39 7.02
N ILE A 259 3.00 -9.83 5.91
CA ILE A 259 1.78 -9.03 5.84
C ILE A 259 0.93 -9.52 4.67
N PRO A 260 -0.40 -9.28 4.67
CA PRO A 260 -1.26 -9.69 3.58
C PRO A 260 -0.81 -9.11 2.24
N ASN A 261 -0.98 -9.90 1.18
CA ASN A 261 -0.98 -9.38 -0.19
C ASN A 261 -2.43 -9.15 -0.60
N THR A 262 -2.66 -8.09 -1.33
CA THR A 262 -3.99 -7.80 -1.82
C THR A 262 -4.23 -8.59 -3.09
N PHE A 263 -5.19 -9.47 -3.03
CA PHE A 263 -5.83 -10.05 -4.19
C PHE A 263 -7.11 -9.24 -4.43
N ILE A 264 -7.13 -8.42 -5.48
CA ILE A 264 -8.37 -7.73 -5.87
C ILE A 264 -9.14 -8.69 -6.74
N GLY A 265 -10.21 -9.24 -6.21
CA GLY A 265 -11.01 -10.20 -6.91
C GLY A 265 -11.93 -10.99 -6.00
N GLY A 266 -12.27 -12.18 -6.43
CA GLY A 266 -13.10 -13.10 -5.68
C GLY A 266 -13.36 -14.39 -6.45
N ALA A 267 -13.77 -15.40 -5.75
CA ALA A 267 -14.22 -16.64 -6.31
C ALA A 267 -15.69 -16.91 -5.93
N SER A 268 -16.40 -17.60 -6.81
CA SER A 268 -17.76 -18.02 -6.58
C SER A 268 -17.93 -19.46 -7.08
N GLU A 269 -18.41 -20.33 -6.22
CA GLU A 269 -18.51 -21.77 -6.44
C GLU A 269 -19.94 -22.26 -6.16
N ILE A 270 -20.44 -23.20 -6.94
CA ILE A 270 -21.73 -23.86 -6.70
C ILE A 270 -21.59 -24.88 -5.58
N THR A 271 -22.34 -24.66 -4.51
CA THR A 271 -22.44 -25.59 -3.37
C THR A 271 -23.74 -26.34 -3.28
N THR A 272 -24.77 -25.91 -4.03
CA THR A 272 -26.04 -26.66 -4.16
C THR A 272 -26.60 -26.42 -5.55
N GLU A 273 -26.91 -27.50 -6.22
CA GLU A 273 -27.54 -27.50 -7.53
C GLU A 273 -29.01 -27.04 -7.43
N VAL A 274 -29.40 -26.13 -8.31
CA VAL A 274 -30.78 -25.64 -8.40
C VAL A 274 -31.24 -25.69 -9.85
N LEU A 275 -32.42 -26.26 -10.09
CA LEU A 275 -32.99 -26.33 -11.42
C LEU A 275 -33.31 -24.92 -11.96
N THR A 276 -32.72 -24.57 -13.07
CA THR A 276 -33.04 -23.35 -13.83
C THR A 276 -34.20 -23.67 -14.78
N THR A 277 -35.35 -23.07 -14.52
CA THR A 277 -36.57 -23.28 -15.34
C THR A 277 -36.57 -22.30 -16.52
N ILE A 278 -36.49 -22.83 -17.72
CA ILE A 278 -36.51 -22.06 -18.99
C ILE A 278 -37.96 -22.01 -19.51
N SER A 279 -38.55 -20.85 -19.49
CA SER A 279 -39.97 -20.65 -19.83
C SER A 279 -40.29 -20.76 -21.32
N ALA A 280 -39.34 -20.38 -22.17
CA ALA A 280 -39.52 -20.42 -23.61
C ALA A 280 -38.14 -20.51 -24.33
N ILE A 281 -38.16 -20.99 -25.56
CA ILE A 281 -37.00 -20.99 -26.46
C ILE A 281 -36.49 -19.55 -26.68
N ASN A 282 -35.20 -19.38 -26.76
CA ASN A 282 -34.54 -18.08 -26.97
C ASN A 282 -34.86 -17.04 -25.87
N THR A 283 -35.10 -17.50 -24.64
CA THR A 283 -35.33 -16.61 -23.50
C THR A 283 -34.17 -16.76 -22.50
N LYS A 284 -33.48 -15.65 -22.25
CA LYS A 284 -32.45 -15.56 -21.22
C LYS A 284 -33.09 -15.69 -19.84
N THR A 285 -32.53 -16.52 -19.01
CA THR A 285 -32.98 -16.81 -17.65
C THR A 285 -31.77 -16.80 -16.73
N LEU A 286 -31.90 -16.21 -15.53
CA LEU A 286 -30.87 -16.25 -14.52
C LEU A 286 -30.45 -17.70 -14.25
N LEU A 287 -29.12 -17.97 -14.32
CA LEU A 287 -28.57 -19.28 -14.02
C LEU A 287 -28.60 -19.49 -12.51
N LEU A 288 -29.52 -20.38 -12.06
CA LEU A 288 -29.76 -20.60 -10.65
C LEU A 288 -28.79 -21.63 -10.07
N GLY A 289 -28.42 -21.39 -8.81
CA GLY A 289 -27.56 -22.22 -7.99
C GLY A 289 -27.39 -21.61 -6.62
N THR A 290 -27.00 -22.38 -5.62
CA THR A 290 -26.48 -21.78 -4.39
C THR A 290 -25.00 -21.55 -4.57
N TRP A 291 -24.62 -20.29 -4.72
CA TRP A 291 -23.26 -19.88 -4.87
C TRP A 291 -22.65 -19.54 -3.52
N THR A 292 -21.47 -20.05 -3.25
CA THR A 292 -20.65 -19.63 -2.10
C THR A 292 -19.50 -18.81 -2.62
N GLN A 293 -19.35 -17.62 -2.07
CA GLN A 293 -18.28 -16.70 -2.42
C GLN A 293 -17.14 -16.83 -1.42
N SER A 294 -15.92 -16.75 -1.91
CA SER A 294 -14.69 -16.75 -1.12
C SER A 294 -13.70 -15.71 -1.63
N ASP A 295 -12.77 -15.36 -0.77
CA ASP A 295 -11.64 -14.46 -1.09
C ASP A 295 -12.07 -13.12 -1.70
N LEU A 296 -13.23 -12.61 -1.29
CA LEU A 296 -13.76 -11.34 -1.79
C LEU A 296 -12.92 -10.18 -1.30
N GLN A 297 -12.22 -9.52 -2.25
CA GLN A 297 -11.48 -8.27 -2.02
C GLN A 297 -11.97 -7.25 -3.06
N HIS A 298 -12.47 -6.11 -2.59
CA HIS A 298 -13.16 -5.10 -3.41
C HIS A 298 -14.46 -5.61 -4.07
N PHE A 299 -14.91 -6.78 -3.67
CA PHE A 299 -16.18 -7.33 -4.10
C PHE A 299 -17.04 -7.69 -2.89
N ASP A 300 -18.35 -7.65 -3.08
CA ASP A 300 -19.31 -8.30 -2.18
C ASP A 300 -20.26 -9.21 -2.97
N ALA A 301 -20.88 -10.13 -2.24
CA ALA A 301 -21.98 -10.91 -2.74
C ALA A 301 -23.25 -10.06 -2.67
N ASN A 302 -23.58 -9.36 -3.75
CA ASN A 302 -24.80 -8.56 -3.82
C ASN A 302 -26.06 -9.42 -3.65
N ASN A 303 -25.98 -10.65 -4.13
CA ASN A 303 -26.97 -11.72 -3.96
C ASN A 303 -26.21 -13.04 -4.00
N ASN A 304 -26.90 -14.17 -3.72
CA ASN A 304 -26.32 -15.52 -3.84
C ASN A 304 -25.87 -15.89 -5.27
N TRP A 305 -26.00 -15.00 -6.25
CA TRP A 305 -25.75 -15.27 -7.67
C TRP A 305 -24.97 -14.15 -8.38
N SER A 306 -24.59 -13.08 -7.70
CA SER A 306 -23.86 -11.97 -8.32
C SER A 306 -22.72 -11.46 -7.45
N LEU A 307 -21.67 -10.94 -8.10
CA LEU A 307 -20.59 -10.22 -7.47
C LEU A 307 -20.67 -8.73 -7.83
N ARG A 308 -20.61 -7.84 -6.84
CA ARG A 308 -20.62 -6.41 -7.00
C ARG A 308 -19.23 -5.85 -6.73
N ASN A 309 -18.74 -5.01 -7.65
CA ASN A 309 -17.49 -4.26 -7.46
C ASN A 309 -17.70 -3.09 -6.50
N LEU A 310 -16.90 -3.04 -5.44
CA LEU A 310 -16.89 -1.96 -4.44
C LEU A 310 -15.76 -0.95 -4.68
N GLY A 311 -14.79 -1.28 -5.55
CA GLY A 311 -13.67 -0.39 -5.87
C GLY A 311 -14.14 0.94 -6.45
N THR A 312 -13.50 2.04 -6.08
CA THR A 312 -13.90 3.40 -6.44
C THR A 312 -13.50 3.79 -7.87
N GLU A 313 -12.49 3.12 -8.43
CA GLU A 313 -11.98 3.38 -9.76
C GLU A 313 -12.41 2.29 -10.75
N PRO A 314 -12.60 2.61 -12.03
CA PRO A 314 -12.83 1.61 -13.07
C PRO A 314 -11.60 0.72 -13.22
N ILE A 315 -11.77 -0.59 -13.08
CA ILE A 315 -10.69 -1.57 -13.19
C ILE A 315 -11.02 -2.60 -14.27
N ASP A 316 -10.01 -3.00 -15.04
CA ASP A 316 -10.09 -4.12 -15.99
C ASP A 316 -9.83 -5.43 -15.24
N TYR A 317 -10.85 -6.25 -15.15
CA TYR A 317 -10.80 -7.54 -14.48
C TYR A 317 -10.72 -8.69 -15.48
N ARG A 318 -10.05 -9.76 -15.08
CA ARG A 318 -10.08 -11.05 -15.75
C ARG A 318 -11.10 -11.95 -15.06
N VAL A 319 -12.04 -12.49 -15.81
CA VAL A 319 -13.00 -13.51 -15.34
C VAL A 319 -12.61 -14.84 -15.96
N THR A 320 -12.33 -15.82 -15.12
CA THR A 320 -12.10 -17.21 -15.51
C THR A 320 -13.22 -18.07 -14.96
N PHE A 321 -13.82 -18.94 -15.76
CA PHE A 321 -14.92 -19.79 -15.32
C PHE A 321 -14.79 -21.21 -15.86
N ASP A 322 -15.36 -22.13 -15.10
CA ASP A 322 -15.49 -23.55 -15.44
C ASP A 322 -16.85 -24.05 -14.91
N PHE A 323 -17.80 -24.26 -15.83
CA PHE A 323 -19.14 -24.68 -15.51
C PHE A 323 -19.44 -26.02 -16.15
N VAL A 324 -20.10 -26.86 -15.39
CA VAL A 324 -20.72 -28.09 -15.89
C VAL A 324 -22.23 -27.88 -15.89
N LEU A 325 -22.85 -27.92 -17.06
CA LEU A 325 -24.29 -27.74 -17.23
C LEU A 325 -24.92 -29.05 -17.63
N GLU A 326 -25.80 -29.58 -16.77
CA GLU A 326 -26.67 -30.70 -17.08
C GLU A 326 -27.94 -30.18 -17.77
N GLY A 327 -28.39 -30.86 -18.83
CA GLY A 327 -29.55 -30.45 -19.57
C GLY A 327 -30.11 -31.60 -20.41
N SER A 328 -30.98 -31.32 -21.37
CA SER A 328 -31.50 -32.35 -22.26
C SER A 328 -30.56 -32.64 -23.44
N GLN A 329 -30.33 -33.90 -23.73
CA GLN A 329 -29.48 -34.36 -24.82
C GLN A 329 -29.86 -33.72 -26.18
N ASN A 330 -28.82 -33.37 -26.95
CA ASN A 330 -28.91 -32.73 -28.27
C ASN A 330 -29.60 -31.35 -28.22
N ARG A 331 -29.66 -30.71 -27.06
CA ARG A 331 -30.10 -29.32 -26.94
C ARG A 331 -28.90 -28.39 -26.85
N GLU A 332 -29.07 -27.20 -27.40
CA GLU A 332 -28.07 -26.17 -27.43
C GLU A 332 -28.38 -25.11 -26.37
N TYR A 333 -27.45 -24.91 -25.49
CA TYR A 333 -27.54 -23.88 -24.47
C TYR A 333 -26.44 -22.81 -24.69
N ARG A 334 -26.81 -21.56 -24.46
CA ARG A 334 -25.93 -20.44 -24.47
C ARG A 334 -25.87 -19.82 -23.08
N ILE A 335 -24.70 -19.67 -22.52
CA ILE A 335 -24.48 -18.91 -21.30
C ILE A 335 -24.05 -17.48 -21.62
N TYR A 336 -24.37 -16.57 -20.74
CA TYR A 336 -24.07 -15.15 -20.84
C TYR A 336 -23.49 -14.66 -19.53
N LEU A 337 -22.37 -13.93 -19.56
CA LEU A 337 -22.05 -13.03 -18.47
C LEU A 337 -22.72 -11.70 -18.74
N GLN A 338 -23.49 -11.27 -17.79
CA GLN A 338 -24.15 -9.96 -17.80
C GLN A 338 -23.44 -9.04 -16.81
N LYS A 339 -23.31 -7.78 -17.20
CA LYS A 339 -22.92 -6.69 -16.31
C LYS A 339 -24.11 -5.75 -16.17
N ASP A 340 -24.44 -5.40 -14.93
CA ASP A 340 -25.44 -4.38 -14.62
C ASP A 340 -24.74 -3.15 -14.02
N SER A 341 -24.92 -2.01 -14.69
CA SER A 341 -24.43 -0.71 -14.30
C SER A 341 -25.63 0.19 -13.98
N GLY A 342 -26.10 0.16 -12.73
CA GLY A 342 -27.22 0.99 -12.29
C GLY A 342 -28.54 0.73 -13.01
N GLY A 343 -28.82 -0.54 -13.36
CA GLY A 343 -30.01 -0.99 -14.07
C GLY A 343 -29.84 -1.05 -15.59
N VAL A 344 -28.66 -0.71 -16.11
CA VAL A 344 -28.34 -0.91 -17.53
C VAL A 344 -27.55 -2.21 -17.69
N VAL A 345 -28.18 -3.21 -18.27
CA VAL A 345 -27.58 -4.54 -18.46
C VAL A 345 -26.89 -4.64 -19.81
N THR A 346 -25.60 -5.04 -19.79
CA THR A 346 -24.80 -5.32 -20.99
C THR A 346 -24.29 -6.75 -20.95
N THR A 347 -24.19 -7.38 -22.13
CA THR A 347 -23.61 -8.72 -22.26
C THR A 347 -22.12 -8.61 -22.54
N GLU A 348 -21.29 -9.06 -21.62
CA GLU A 348 -19.83 -8.97 -21.72
C GLU A 348 -19.22 -10.22 -22.37
N PHE A 349 -19.87 -11.37 -22.21
CA PHE A 349 -19.41 -12.63 -22.78
C PHE A 349 -20.56 -13.57 -23.12
N THR A 350 -20.36 -14.41 -24.15
CA THR A 350 -21.31 -15.49 -24.50
C THR A 350 -20.56 -16.75 -24.94
N GLN A 351 -21.09 -17.91 -24.57
CA GLN A 351 -20.62 -19.20 -25.08
C GLN A 351 -21.80 -20.14 -25.37
N LEU A 352 -21.75 -20.81 -26.54
CA LEU A 352 -22.74 -21.78 -26.97
C LEU A 352 -22.15 -23.19 -26.91
N ARG A 353 -22.94 -24.15 -26.35
CA ARG A 353 -22.58 -25.57 -26.33
C ARG A 353 -23.82 -26.42 -26.58
N THR A 354 -23.59 -27.58 -27.17
CA THR A 354 -24.60 -28.67 -27.26
C THR A 354 -24.42 -29.59 -26.08
N ILE A 355 -25.53 -30.01 -25.46
CA ILE A 355 -25.51 -31.02 -24.42
C ILE A 355 -25.31 -32.40 -25.04
N ASP A 356 -24.25 -33.05 -24.66
CA ASP A 356 -23.87 -34.38 -25.13
C ASP A 356 -24.11 -35.43 -24.03
N ARG A 357 -24.42 -36.67 -24.44
CA ARG A 357 -24.52 -37.79 -23.50
C ARG A 357 -23.10 -38.32 -23.19
N LEU A 358 -22.70 -38.20 -21.94
CA LEU A 358 -21.46 -38.81 -21.46
C LEU A 358 -21.64 -40.30 -21.18
N SER A 359 -20.52 -41.01 -21.13
CA SER A 359 -20.42 -42.39 -20.65
C SER A 359 -20.96 -42.46 -19.21
N GLY A 360 -22.03 -43.25 -19.01
CA GLY A 360 -22.74 -43.32 -17.72
C GLY A 360 -24.14 -42.71 -17.71
N GLY A 361 -24.58 -42.11 -18.84
CA GLY A 361 -25.98 -41.68 -19.02
C GLY A 361 -26.29 -40.27 -18.56
N ARG A 362 -25.28 -39.47 -18.20
CA ARG A 362 -25.44 -38.02 -17.89
C ARG A 362 -25.46 -37.20 -19.18
N ASP A 363 -26.36 -36.26 -19.25
CA ASP A 363 -26.51 -35.34 -20.39
C ASP A 363 -25.92 -33.95 -19.96
N VAL A 364 -24.60 -33.76 -20.17
CA VAL A 364 -23.86 -32.59 -19.69
C VAL A 364 -23.01 -31.93 -20.79
N SER A 365 -22.67 -30.67 -20.59
CA SER A 365 -21.66 -29.96 -21.35
C SER A 365 -20.80 -29.08 -20.47
N TYR A 366 -19.54 -28.88 -20.89
CA TYR A 366 -18.55 -28.07 -20.18
C TYR A 366 -18.44 -26.71 -20.84
N PHE A 367 -18.59 -25.67 -20.03
CA PHE A 367 -18.43 -24.27 -20.42
C PHE A 367 -17.24 -23.71 -19.69
N THR A 368 -16.20 -23.38 -20.38
CA THR A 368 -14.97 -22.86 -19.81
C THR A 368 -14.45 -21.69 -20.60
N GLY A 369 -13.82 -20.75 -19.94
CA GLY A 369 -13.21 -19.60 -20.65
C GLY A 369 -12.58 -18.59 -19.71
N THR A 370 -11.86 -17.66 -20.35
CA THR A 370 -11.24 -16.52 -19.69
C THR A 370 -11.41 -15.30 -20.57
N PHE A 371 -11.85 -14.18 -20.01
CA PHE A 371 -12.05 -12.92 -20.74
C PHE A 371 -11.88 -11.71 -19.80
N GLY A 372 -11.79 -10.49 -20.37
CA GLY A 372 -11.71 -9.24 -19.62
C GLY A 372 -13.07 -8.54 -19.52
N VAL A 373 -13.30 -7.86 -18.40
CA VAL A 373 -14.46 -6.99 -18.17
C VAL A 373 -14.04 -5.76 -17.37
N VAL A 374 -14.47 -4.58 -17.79
CA VAL A 374 -14.26 -3.34 -17.02
C VAL A 374 -15.47 -3.12 -16.12
N LEU A 375 -15.22 -2.98 -14.81
CA LEU A 375 -16.26 -2.69 -13.83
C LEU A 375 -15.98 -1.35 -13.15
N ASN A 376 -17.02 -0.52 -13.08
CA ASN A 376 -17.04 0.69 -12.26
C ASN A 376 -17.52 0.35 -10.84
N GLN A 377 -17.44 1.31 -9.94
CA GLN A 377 -18.01 1.15 -8.61
C GLN A 377 -19.50 0.84 -8.66
N ASN A 378 -19.92 -0.16 -7.90
CA ASN A 378 -21.29 -0.71 -7.81
C ASN A 378 -21.80 -1.43 -9.07
N ASP A 379 -20.99 -1.59 -10.11
CA ASP A 379 -21.34 -2.54 -11.16
C ASP A 379 -21.35 -3.95 -10.59
N PHE A 380 -22.25 -4.78 -11.03
CA PHE A 380 -22.25 -6.19 -10.65
C PHE A 380 -22.37 -7.11 -11.86
N ILE A 381 -21.80 -8.31 -11.72
CA ILE A 381 -21.81 -9.35 -12.74
C ILE A 381 -22.59 -10.56 -12.27
N TYR A 382 -23.24 -11.22 -13.23
CA TYR A 382 -24.00 -12.45 -13.00
C TYR A 382 -24.15 -13.26 -14.28
N TRP A 383 -24.59 -14.51 -14.14
CA TRP A 383 -24.72 -15.42 -15.25
C TRP A 383 -26.19 -15.68 -15.63
N GLU A 384 -26.46 -15.68 -16.93
CA GLU A 384 -27.72 -16.13 -17.51
C GLU A 384 -27.50 -17.29 -18.47
N VAL A 385 -28.55 -18.08 -18.66
CA VAL A 385 -28.60 -19.18 -19.61
C VAL A 385 -29.81 -19.06 -20.52
N GLU A 386 -29.65 -19.50 -21.74
CA GLU A 386 -30.69 -19.56 -22.77
C GLU A 386 -30.65 -20.96 -23.45
N ASN A 387 -31.79 -21.62 -23.61
CA ASN A 387 -31.92 -22.77 -24.50
C ASN A 387 -32.36 -22.27 -25.89
N ILE A 388 -31.48 -22.39 -26.87
CA ILE A 388 -31.75 -21.89 -28.25
C ILE A 388 -32.42 -22.92 -29.15
N SER A 389 -32.54 -24.17 -28.72
CA SER A 389 -33.12 -25.28 -29.49
C SER A 389 -34.38 -25.85 -28.85
N GLY A 390 -34.87 -25.29 -27.73
CA GLY A 390 -36.06 -25.76 -27.03
C GLY A 390 -36.37 -24.98 -25.75
N SER A 391 -37.23 -25.54 -24.91
CA SER A 391 -37.58 -24.96 -23.60
C SER A 391 -37.27 -25.92 -22.44
N GLN A 392 -36.39 -26.89 -22.66
CA GLN A 392 -35.96 -27.79 -21.59
C GLN A 392 -35.08 -27.04 -20.57
N ASN A 393 -35.33 -27.35 -19.31
CA ASN A 393 -34.60 -26.80 -18.19
C ASN A 393 -33.16 -27.30 -18.16
N CYS A 394 -32.32 -26.65 -17.34
CA CYS A 394 -30.96 -27.07 -17.08
C CYS A 394 -30.61 -26.88 -15.60
N THR A 395 -29.52 -27.53 -15.18
CA THR A 395 -28.95 -27.41 -13.85
C THR A 395 -27.45 -27.15 -13.97
N ILE A 396 -26.93 -26.18 -13.24
CA ILE A 396 -25.48 -26.04 -13.08
C ILE A 396 -25.04 -26.97 -11.95
N GLU A 397 -24.04 -27.81 -12.25
CA GLU A 397 -23.60 -28.85 -11.31
C GLU A 397 -22.65 -28.32 -10.27
N LEU A 398 -22.48 -29.08 -9.19
CA LEU A 398 -21.40 -28.87 -8.19
C LEU A 398 -20.05 -28.78 -8.84
N ASP A 399 -19.10 -28.17 -8.16
CA ASP A 399 -17.75 -27.87 -8.61
C ASP A 399 -17.67 -26.86 -9.77
N SER A 400 -18.81 -26.31 -10.21
CA SER A 400 -18.82 -25.20 -11.15
C SER A 400 -18.43 -23.91 -10.44
N GLN A 401 -17.49 -23.17 -11.01
CA GLN A 401 -16.93 -21.97 -10.37
C GLN A 401 -16.61 -20.87 -11.37
N PHE A 402 -16.51 -19.65 -10.88
CA PHE A 402 -15.83 -18.58 -11.58
C PHE A 402 -14.98 -17.75 -10.62
N ILE A 403 -13.89 -17.22 -11.15
CA ILE A 403 -12.93 -16.37 -10.44
C ILE A 403 -12.86 -15.05 -11.18
N ILE A 404 -12.87 -13.96 -10.44
CA ILE A 404 -12.61 -12.62 -10.94
C ILE A 404 -11.35 -12.10 -10.26
N GLU A 405 -10.44 -11.53 -11.04
CA GLU A 405 -9.19 -10.97 -10.55
C GLU A 405 -8.79 -9.75 -11.36
N GLU A 406 -8.11 -8.79 -10.76
CA GLU A 406 -7.55 -7.63 -11.44
C GLU A 406 -6.53 -8.09 -12.51
N ARG A 407 -6.52 -7.39 -13.67
CA ARG A 407 -5.75 -7.76 -14.85
C ARG A 407 -4.43 -7.00 -14.93
#